data_d613d3b3a3f8b0b829c2aa5781c2ce49
#
_entry.id   d613d3b3a3f8b0b829c2aa5781c2ce49
#
_cell.length_a   1.000
_cell.length_b   1.000
_cell.length_c   1.000
_cell.angle_alpha   90.00
_cell.angle_beta   90.00
_cell.angle_gamma   90.00
#
_symmetry.space_group_name_H-M   'P 1'
#
loop_
_entity.id
_entity.type
_entity.pdbx_description
1 polymer ?
#
loop_
_entity_poly.entity_id
_entity_poly.type
_entity_poly.pdbx_seq_one_letter_code
_entity_poly.pdbx_strand_id
1 'polypeptide(L)'
;WFQESRKDPTGPYGDYYVWADDDKQYEDARIIFVDTEASNWTFDPVRKQYYWHRFFSHQPDLNYENLRVQEEILAALRFWLDLGIDGFRLDAVPYLYAEEGTNCENLPASHAFLKRVRAEVDAHYPDTVLLAEANQWPEDVVDYFGDYASGGDECHMAFHFPVMPRIFMAVRRESRYPVSEILAKTPAIPSSCQWGIFLRNHDELTLEMVTDEERDYMYAEYAKDPRMRANIGIRRRLAPLLDNDRNQIELFTALLLSLPGSPILYYGDEIGMGDNIWLGDRDAVRTPMQWTPDRNAGFSSCDPGRLSLPTIMDPVYGYQVTNVEASMSSPSSLLHWTRRMIEIRKQNEAFGLGSYTELPSSNPAVIAFLREYKDDLVLCVHNFSRFAQPTELDLQTFDGRHPVELIGG
;
A
#
# COMPACT_ATOMS: atom_id res chain seq x y z
N TRP A 1 3.32 4.31 28.79
CA TRP A 1 2.01 4.96 28.90
C TRP A 1 0.89 3.98 29.26
N PHE A 2 0.77 2.86 28.56
CA PHE A 2 -0.27 1.86 28.85
C PHE A 2 -0.13 1.27 30.26
N GLN A 3 1.09 0.92 30.69
CA GLN A 3 1.33 0.38 32.03
C GLN A 3 1.01 1.37 33.14
N GLU A 4 1.21 2.67 32.94
CA GLU A 4 0.82 3.69 33.90
C GLU A 4 -0.70 3.94 33.87
N SER A 5 -1.31 4.00 32.68
CA SER A 5 -2.75 4.15 32.50
C SER A 5 -3.54 3.03 33.20
N ARG A 6 -3.09 1.76 33.06
CA ARG A 6 -3.78 0.61 33.66
C ARG A 6 -3.65 0.55 35.19
N LYS A 7 -2.56 1.10 35.77
CA LYS A 7 -2.31 1.08 37.22
C LYS A 7 -2.99 2.24 37.95
N ASP A 8 -3.05 3.40 37.34
CA ASP A 8 -3.60 4.61 37.92
C ASP A 8 -4.60 5.29 36.98
N PRO A 9 -5.90 4.94 37.08
CA PRO A 9 -6.95 5.53 36.27
C PRO A 9 -7.10 7.04 36.38
N THR A 10 -6.66 7.61 37.51
CA THR A 10 -6.77 9.05 37.80
C THR A 10 -5.45 9.81 37.64
N GLY A 11 -4.39 9.08 37.31
CA GLY A 11 -3.06 9.64 37.13
C GLY A 11 -2.89 10.39 35.79
N PRO A 12 -1.69 10.92 35.53
CA PRO A 12 -1.40 11.70 34.32
C PRO A 12 -1.66 10.99 33.00
N TYR A 13 -1.58 9.67 32.99
CA TYR A 13 -1.79 8.80 31.83
C TYR A 13 -3.12 8.05 31.87
N GLY A 14 -3.98 8.31 32.89
CA GLY A 14 -5.19 7.53 33.16
C GLY A 14 -6.13 7.39 31.95
N ASP A 15 -6.24 8.42 31.14
CA ASP A 15 -7.10 8.52 29.96
C ASP A 15 -6.34 8.64 28.62
N TYR A 16 -5.07 8.19 28.59
CA TYR A 16 -4.28 8.14 27.35
C TYR A 16 -4.77 7.07 26.38
N TYR A 17 -5.50 6.09 26.89
CA TYR A 17 -6.13 5.02 26.09
C TYR A 17 -7.64 5.05 26.29
N VAL A 18 -8.38 4.45 25.38
CA VAL A 18 -9.84 4.38 25.46
C VAL A 18 -10.23 3.23 26.38
N TRP A 19 -10.90 3.54 27.49
CA TRP A 19 -11.32 2.60 28.52
C TRP A 19 -12.82 2.66 28.75
N ALA A 20 -13.43 1.50 29.05
CA ALA A 20 -14.85 1.39 29.39
C ALA A 20 -15.07 0.37 30.52
N ASP A 21 -16.21 0.50 31.23
CA ASP A 21 -16.61 -0.44 32.30
C ASP A 21 -17.15 -1.77 31.71
N ASP A 22 -17.62 -1.75 30.48
CA ASP A 22 -18.10 -2.93 29.74
C ASP A 22 -17.62 -2.89 28.28
N ASP A 23 -17.92 -3.92 27.51
CA ASP A 23 -17.53 -4.12 26.11
C ASP A 23 -18.65 -3.82 25.11
N LYS A 24 -19.63 -2.97 25.49
CA LYS A 24 -20.84 -2.71 24.70
C LYS A 24 -20.81 -1.42 23.90
N GLN A 25 -19.80 -0.60 24.09
CA GLN A 25 -19.65 0.63 23.30
C GLN A 25 -19.15 0.33 21.91
N TYR A 26 -19.50 1.18 20.94
CA TYR A 26 -19.04 1.11 19.56
C TYR A 26 -19.40 -0.20 18.85
N GLU A 27 -20.59 -0.75 19.09
CA GLU A 27 -21.05 -2.05 18.56
C GLU A 27 -21.07 -2.07 17.01
N ASP A 28 -21.25 -0.92 16.35
CA ASP A 28 -21.26 -0.81 14.89
C ASP A 28 -19.85 -0.84 14.27
N ALA A 29 -18.80 -0.81 15.08
CA ALA A 29 -17.42 -0.87 14.61
C ALA A 29 -17.04 -2.33 14.25
N ARG A 30 -16.76 -2.58 12.98
CA ARG A 30 -16.35 -3.91 12.50
C ARG A 30 -15.04 -4.37 13.13
N ILE A 31 -14.84 -5.67 13.24
CA ILE A 31 -13.56 -6.27 13.58
C ILE A 31 -12.69 -6.31 12.30
N ILE A 32 -11.47 -5.78 12.37
CA ILE A 32 -10.55 -5.74 11.23
C ILE A 32 -9.76 -7.06 11.11
N PHE A 33 -9.18 -7.55 12.20
CA PHE A 33 -8.39 -8.77 12.21
C PHE A 33 -9.25 -9.99 12.56
N VAL A 34 -10.14 -10.35 11.64
CA VAL A 34 -11.16 -11.41 11.82
C VAL A 34 -10.57 -12.80 12.09
N ASP A 35 -9.32 -13.05 11.73
CA ASP A 35 -8.65 -14.34 11.96
C ASP A 35 -8.19 -14.52 13.42
N THR A 36 -8.01 -13.44 14.16
CA THR A 36 -7.35 -13.46 15.49
C THR A 36 -8.16 -12.80 16.58
N GLU A 37 -8.97 -11.81 16.27
CA GLU A 37 -9.73 -11.05 17.26
C GLU A 37 -11.22 -11.39 17.21
N ALA A 38 -11.85 -11.53 18.38
CA ALA A 38 -13.28 -11.80 18.53
C ALA A 38 -14.06 -10.54 18.97
N SER A 39 -13.38 -9.50 19.40
CA SER A 39 -13.93 -8.23 19.89
C SER A 39 -12.92 -7.10 19.66
N ASN A 40 -13.40 -5.87 19.56
CA ASN A 40 -12.56 -4.67 19.61
C ASN A 40 -12.26 -4.24 21.07
N TRP A 41 -12.75 -4.97 22.06
CA TRP A 41 -12.54 -4.73 23.48
C TRP A 41 -11.85 -5.89 24.16
N THR A 42 -10.86 -5.60 25.02
CA THR A 42 -10.19 -6.60 25.85
C THR A 42 -10.19 -6.19 27.32
N PHE A 43 -10.57 -7.11 28.20
CA PHE A 43 -10.60 -6.89 29.63
C PHE A 43 -9.19 -6.85 30.24
N ASP A 44 -8.88 -5.80 31.00
CA ASP A 44 -7.65 -5.68 31.77
C ASP A 44 -7.89 -6.00 33.27
N PRO A 45 -7.28 -7.05 33.81
CA PRO A 45 -7.51 -7.48 35.19
C PRO A 45 -6.87 -6.55 36.23
N VAL A 46 -5.92 -5.69 35.84
CA VAL A 46 -5.28 -4.73 36.74
C VAL A 46 -6.19 -3.52 36.96
N ARG A 47 -6.65 -2.92 35.87
CA ARG A 47 -7.55 -1.76 35.90
C ARG A 47 -9.00 -2.17 36.18
N LYS A 48 -9.36 -3.43 35.89
CA LYS A 48 -10.73 -3.99 35.95
C LYS A 48 -11.71 -3.27 35.05
N GLN A 49 -11.24 -2.81 33.91
CA GLN A 49 -11.98 -2.20 32.82
C GLN A 49 -11.59 -2.85 31.51
N TYR A 50 -12.33 -2.57 30.45
CA TYR A 50 -12.01 -2.94 29.09
C TYR A 50 -11.25 -1.80 28.41
N TYR A 51 -10.25 -2.15 27.58
CA TYR A 51 -9.59 -1.19 26.69
C TYR A 51 -9.94 -1.49 25.26
N TRP A 52 -10.05 -0.42 24.48
CA TRP A 52 -10.34 -0.44 23.05
C TRP A 52 -9.10 -0.75 22.23
N HIS A 53 -9.28 -1.52 21.14
CA HIS A 53 -8.27 -1.78 20.11
C HIS A 53 -8.95 -2.09 18.78
N ARG A 54 -8.54 -1.43 17.71
CA ARG A 54 -9.09 -1.70 16.37
C ARG A 54 -8.37 -2.84 15.66
N PHE A 55 -7.15 -3.13 16.07
CA PHE A 55 -6.28 -4.17 15.53
C PHE A 55 -6.05 -5.25 16.59
N PHE A 56 -4.82 -5.69 16.81
CA PHE A 56 -4.55 -6.71 17.81
C PHE A 56 -4.83 -6.25 19.25
N SER A 57 -5.30 -7.16 20.08
CA SER A 57 -5.52 -6.91 21.51
C SER A 57 -4.26 -6.47 22.29
N HIS A 58 -3.06 -6.75 21.75
CA HIS A 58 -1.81 -6.26 22.33
C HIS A 58 -1.42 -4.85 21.81
N GLN A 59 -2.25 -4.20 21.01
CA GLN A 59 -2.09 -2.86 20.45
C GLN A 59 -3.26 -1.97 20.87
N PRO A 60 -3.36 -1.57 22.18
CA PRO A 60 -4.44 -0.72 22.65
C PRO A 60 -4.41 0.64 21.98
N ASP A 61 -5.57 1.15 21.60
CA ASP A 61 -5.71 2.41 20.88
C ASP A 61 -5.53 3.61 21.82
N LEU A 62 -4.79 4.60 21.34
CA LEU A 62 -4.63 5.88 22.00
C LEU A 62 -5.95 6.67 21.95
N ASN A 63 -6.25 7.38 23.04
CA ASN A 63 -7.40 8.26 23.12
C ASN A 63 -7.08 9.64 22.52
N TYR A 64 -7.37 9.83 21.24
CA TYR A 64 -7.14 11.11 20.56
C TYR A 64 -8.09 12.25 20.97
N GLU A 65 -9.15 11.99 21.73
CA GLU A 65 -9.94 13.04 22.35
C GLU A 65 -9.14 13.77 23.43
N ASN A 66 -8.16 13.09 24.03
CA ASN A 66 -7.24 13.70 24.98
C ASN A 66 -6.20 14.57 24.26
N LEU A 67 -6.28 15.88 24.46
CA LEU A 67 -5.35 16.85 23.84
C LEU A 67 -3.88 16.60 24.22
N ARG A 68 -3.59 15.99 25.38
CA ARG A 68 -2.22 15.62 25.73
C ARG A 68 -1.69 14.50 24.85
N VAL A 69 -2.52 13.53 24.49
CA VAL A 69 -2.14 12.47 23.53
C VAL A 69 -1.82 13.10 22.18
N GLN A 70 -2.65 14.02 21.70
CA GLN A 70 -2.36 14.73 20.44
C GLN A 70 -1.03 15.47 20.51
N GLU A 71 -0.72 16.17 21.61
CA GLU A 71 0.57 16.86 21.78
C GLU A 71 1.76 15.90 21.83
N GLU A 72 1.62 14.76 22.50
CA GLU A 72 2.67 13.73 22.52
C GLU A 72 2.95 13.15 21.13
N ILE A 73 1.91 12.95 20.32
CA ILE A 73 2.07 12.49 18.93
C ILE A 73 2.75 13.56 18.08
N LEU A 74 2.37 14.84 18.22
CA LEU A 74 3.06 15.94 17.53
C LEU A 74 4.51 16.10 18.02
N ALA A 75 4.77 15.87 19.30
CA ALA A 75 6.13 15.88 19.83
C ALA A 75 6.98 14.73 19.25
N ALA A 76 6.39 13.52 19.12
CA ALA A 76 7.07 12.40 18.46
C ALA A 76 7.35 12.69 16.97
N LEU A 77 6.40 13.31 16.27
CA LEU A 77 6.57 13.74 14.88
C LEU A 77 7.73 14.73 14.75
N ARG A 78 7.75 15.79 15.57
CA ARG A 78 8.84 16.77 15.60
C ARG A 78 10.19 16.12 15.89
N PHE A 79 10.25 15.21 16.86
CA PHE A 79 11.49 14.49 17.19
C PHE A 79 12.12 13.81 15.97
N TRP A 80 11.33 13.11 15.17
CA TRP A 80 11.86 12.42 13.99
C TRP A 80 12.20 13.40 12.85
N LEU A 81 11.42 14.46 12.66
CA LEU A 81 11.72 15.51 11.67
C LEU A 81 13.01 16.28 12.03
N ASP A 82 13.23 16.54 13.31
CA ASP A 82 14.48 17.15 13.79
C ASP A 82 15.70 16.25 13.56
N LEU A 83 15.52 14.93 13.47
CA LEU A 83 16.57 14.00 13.06
C LEU A 83 16.81 13.98 11.54
N GLY A 84 15.97 14.66 10.75
CA GLY A 84 16.16 14.84 9.31
C GLY A 84 15.50 13.78 8.44
N ILE A 85 14.40 13.16 8.87
CA ILE A 85 13.58 12.34 7.96
C ILE A 85 12.72 13.24 7.06
N ASP A 86 12.38 12.74 5.87
CA ASP A 86 11.68 13.53 4.83
C ASP A 86 10.16 13.38 4.90
N GLY A 87 9.62 12.59 5.79
CA GLY A 87 8.16 12.42 5.92
C GLY A 87 7.72 11.19 6.70
N PHE A 88 6.40 11.00 6.74
CA PHE A 88 5.75 9.92 7.46
C PHE A 88 4.72 9.19 6.60
N ARG A 89 4.67 7.89 6.75
CA ARG A 89 3.45 7.11 6.51
C ARG A 89 2.63 7.15 7.80
N LEU A 90 1.44 7.71 7.71
CA LEU A 90 0.49 7.76 8.82
C LEU A 90 -0.37 6.50 8.77
N ASP A 91 -0.13 5.61 9.73
CA ASP A 91 -0.78 4.31 9.83
C ASP A 91 -2.26 4.47 10.23
N ALA A 92 -3.14 3.73 9.57
CA ALA A 92 -4.52 3.50 9.98
C ALA A 92 -5.32 4.78 10.30
N VAL A 93 -5.13 5.86 9.53
CA VAL A 93 -5.76 7.16 9.79
C VAL A 93 -7.29 7.16 9.86
N PRO A 94 -8.05 6.25 9.22
CA PRO A 94 -9.50 6.17 9.38
C PRO A 94 -9.96 5.86 10.81
N TYR A 95 -9.10 5.27 11.64
CA TYR A 95 -9.47 4.65 12.92
C TYR A 95 -8.97 5.40 14.16
N LEU A 96 -8.54 6.68 14.02
CA LEU A 96 -7.96 7.45 15.13
C LEU A 96 -8.95 7.75 16.25
N TYR A 97 -10.23 7.90 15.93
CA TYR A 97 -11.28 8.22 16.88
C TYR A 97 -12.37 7.15 16.88
N ALA A 98 -13.03 6.99 18.01
CA ALA A 98 -14.23 6.17 18.17
C ALA A 98 -15.39 7.02 18.66
N GLU A 99 -16.57 6.88 18.05
CA GLU A 99 -17.78 7.63 18.40
C GLU A 99 -18.99 6.70 18.40
N GLU A 100 -19.78 6.76 19.46
CA GLU A 100 -20.97 5.91 19.63
C GLU A 100 -22.01 6.18 18.55
N GLY A 101 -22.61 5.10 18.03
CA GLY A 101 -23.58 5.18 16.95
C GLY A 101 -22.99 5.40 15.56
N THR A 102 -21.68 5.25 15.42
CA THR A 102 -20.95 5.27 14.13
C THR A 102 -20.16 3.97 13.95
N ASN A 103 -19.66 3.74 12.72
CA ASN A 103 -18.74 2.63 12.44
C ASN A 103 -17.30 2.88 12.94
N CYS A 104 -17.02 4.02 13.57
CA CYS A 104 -15.70 4.46 14.03
C CYS A 104 -14.65 4.53 12.91
N GLU A 105 -15.06 4.94 11.71
CA GLU A 105 -14.18 5.11 10.56
C GLU A 105 -14.43 6.48 9.90
N ASN A 106 -13.39 7.13 9.39
CA ASN A 106 -13.47 8.39 8.63
C ASN A 106 -14.21 9.53 9.40
N LEU A 107 -14.07 9.58 10.72
CA LEU A 107 -14.77 10.57 11.53
C LEU A 107 -14.21 11.99 11.30
N PRO A 108 -15.07 13.04 11.39
CA PRO A 108 -14.63 14.43 11.25
C PRO A 108 -13.49 14.82 12.20
N ALA A 109 -13.45 14.21 13.39
CA ALA A 109 -12.37 14.43 14.37
C ALA A 109 -11.02 13.91 13.86
N SER A 110 -10.98 12.78 13.12
CA SER A 110 -9.77 12.27 12.48
C SER A 110 -9.23 13.28 11.48
N HIS A 111 -10.07 13.80 10.60
CA HIS A 111 -9.70 14.83 9.61
C HIS A 111 -9.22 16.13 10.29
N ALA A 112 -9.90 16.57 11.34
CA ALA A 112 -9.47 17.75 12.09
C ALA A 112 -8.08 17.60 12.72
N PHE A 113 -7.76 16.41 13.23
CA PHE A 113 -6.41 16.12 13.74
C PHE A 113 -5.38 16.07 12.62
N LEU A 114 -5.67 15.45 11.47
CA LEU A 114 -4.77 15.44 10.32
C LEU A 114 -4.49 16.83 9.78
N LYS A 115 -5.48 17.73 9.72
CA LYS A 115 -5.27 19.15 9.38
C LYS A 115 -4.33 19.82 10.37
N ARG A 116 -4.45 19.51 11.65
CA ARG A 116 -3.52 20.00 12.68
C ARG A 116 -2.08 19.50 12.45
N VAL A 117 -1.92 18.20 12.15
CA VAL A 117 -0.62 17.60 11.80
C VAL A 117 -0.03 18.28 10.57
N ARG A 118 -0.83 18.47 9.53
CA ARG A 118 -0.42 19.15 8.30
C ARG A 118 0.03 20.59 8.54
N ALA A 119 -0.74 21.36 9.31
CA ALA A 119 -0.40 22.74 9.65
C ALA A 119 0.91 22.85 10.43
N GLU A 120 1.17 21.90 11.35
CA GLU A 120 2.43 21.81 12.10
C GLU A 120 3.62 21.57 11.15
N VAL A 121 3.47 20.64 10.23
CA VAL A 121 4.51 20.29 9.23
C VAL A 121 4.78 21.46 8.31
N ASP A 122 3.75 22.05 7.71
CA ASP A 122 3.90 23.16 6.76
C ASP A 122 4.56 24.39 7.39
N ALA A 123 4.30 24.63 8.69
CA ALA A 123 4.84 25.79 9.40
C ALA A 123 6.32 25.64 9.77
N HIS A 124 6.82 24.43 10.04
CA HIS A 124 8.12 24.22 10.68
C HIS A 124 9.05 23.32 9.87
N TYR A 125 8.51 22.47 8.99
CA TYR A 125 9.26 21.43 8.26
C TYR A 125 8.86 21.41 6.79
N PRO A 126 9.22 22.45 6.02
CA PRO A 126 8.93 22.49 4.59
C PRO A 126 9.56 21.28 3.88
N ASP A 127 8.95 20.84 2.80
CA ASP A 127 9.35 19.68 1.99
C ASP A 127 9.13 18.31 2.69
N THR A 128 8.36 18.26 3.78
CA THR A 128 7.98 17.01 4.43
C THR A 128 6.74 16.39 3.79
N VAL A 129 6.77 15.07 3.54
CA VAL A 129 5.64 14.33 2.97
C VAL A 129 4.85 13.60 4.06
N LEU A 130 3.52 13.75 4.00
CA LEU A 130 2.58 12.94 4.79
C LEU A 130 1.83 12.00 3.84
N LEU A 131 1.96 10.69 4.06
CA LEU A 131 1.31 9.63 3.29
C LEU A 131 0.26 8.92 4.17
N ALA A 132 -1.01 9.06 3.85
CA ALA A 132 -2.09 8.38 4.56
C ALA A 132 -2.22 6.91 4.17
N GLU A 133 -2.36 6.04 5.16
CA GLU A 133 -2.87 4.70 4.95
C GLU A 133 -4.35 4.66 5.30
N ALA A 134 -5.18 4.65 4.26
CA ALA A 134 -6.62 4.52 4.35
C ALA A 134 -7.07 3.43 3.35
N ASN A 135 -7.34 2.22 3.85
CA ASN A 135 -7.85 1.12 3.03
C ASN A 135 -9.37 1.26 2.86
N GLN A 136 -9.76 2.21 2.03
CA GLN A 136 -11.15 2.60 1.78
C GLN A 136 -11.38 2.73 0.27
N TRP A 137 -12.63 2.94 -0.15
CA TRP A 137 -12.96 3.25 -1.53
C TRP A 137 -12.38 4.62 -1.93
N PRO A 138 -12.05 4.85 -3.23
CA PRO A 138 -11.42 6.11 -3.64
C PRO A 138 -12.22 7.35 -3.28
N GLU A 139 -13.55 7.24 -3.26
CA GLU A 139 -14.49 8.30 -2.90
C GLU A 139 -14.36 8.73 -1.43
N ASP A 140 -13.98 7.80 -0.53
CA ASP A 140 -13.76 8.09 0.89
C ASP A 140 -12.32 8.53 1.13
N VAL A 141 -11.35 7.94 0.41
CA VAL A 141 -9.92 8.28 0.56
C VAL A 141 -9.62 9.70 0.12
N VAL A 142 -10.36 10.23 -0.85
CA VAL A 142 -10.11 11.60 -1.38
C VAL A 142 -10.19 12.66 -0.28
N ASP A 143 -10.98 12.45 0.75
CA ASP A 143 -11.13 13.39 1.87
C ASP A 143 -9.83 13.53 2.70
N TYR A 144 -8.94 12.52 2.68
CA TYR A 144 -7.63 12.58 3.36
C TYR A 144 -6.59 13.48 2.67
N PHE A 145 -6.90 14.00 1.49
CA PHE A 145 -6.12 15.09 0.90
C PHE A 145 -6.56 16.47 1.42
N GLY A 146 -7.73 16.54 2.06
CA GLY A 146 -8.31 17.77 2.59
C GLY A 146 -9.00 18.64 1.54
N ASP A 147 -9.15 19.92 1.82
CA ASP A 147 -9.91 20.84 0.97
C ASP A 147 -9.23 21.04 -0.39
N TYR A 148 -9.95 20.69 -1.47
CA TYR A 148 -9.49 20.82 -2.84
C TYR A 148 -9.17 22.27 -3.22
N ALA A 149 -9.98 23.23 -2.74
CA ALA A 149 -9.81 24.64 -3.11
C ALA A 149 -8.57 25.30 -2.49
N SER A 150 -8.12 24.78 -1.34
CA SER A 150 -6.88 25.24 -0.68
C SER A 150 -5.62 24.57 -1.27
N GLY A 151 -5.78 23.58 -2.14
CA GLY A 151 -4.70 22.77 -2.66
C GLY A 151 -4.36 21.55 -1.77
N GLY A 152 -5.24 21.23 -0.83
CA GLY A 152 -5.07 20.14 0.13
C GLY A 152 -4.44 20.59 1.45
N ASP A 153 -5.11 20.30 2.55
CA ASP A 153 -4.72 20.71 3.90
C ASP A 153 -4.64 19.55 4.92
N GLU A 154 -4.63 18.31 4.40
CA GLU A 154 -4.39 17.09 5.18
C GLU A 154 -3.14 16.37 4.65
N CYS A 155 -3.25 15.14 4.14
CA CYS A 155 -2.09 14.40 3.66
C CYS A 155 -1.70 14.81 2.23
N HIS A 156 -0.41 14.78 1.94
CA HIS A 156 0.12 15.02 0.59
C HIS A 156 -0.13 13.83 -0.33
N MET A 157 -0.15 12.63 0.25
CA MET A 157 -0.34 11.39 -0.48
C MET A 157 -1.29 10.46 0.28
N ALA A 158 -1.99 9.61 -0.45
CA ALA A 158 -2.74 8.50 0.09
C ALA A 158 -2.56 7.26 -0.79
N PHE A 159 -2.55 6.07 -0.19
CA PHE A 159 -2.48 4.82 -0.95
C PHE A 159 -3.79 4.56 -1.71
N HIS A 160 -3.67 4.19 -2.97
CA HIS A 160 -4.80 3.75 -3.79
C HIS A 160 -4.97 2.23 -3.68
N PHE A 161 -5.50 1.75 -2.56
CA PHE A 161 -5.70 0.31 -2.32
C PHE A 161 -6.58 -0.37 -3.39
N PRO A 162 -7.71 0.21 -3.84
CA PRO A 162 -8.61 -0.48 -4.75
C PRO A 162 -8.02 -0.81 -6.12
N VAL A 163 -7.01 -0.08 -6.62
CA VAL A 163 -6.40 -0.38 -7.93
C VAL A 163 -5.53 -1.64 -7.88
N MET A 164 -4.92 -1.92 -6.73
CA MET A 164 -4.00 -3.06 -6.56
C MET A 164 -4.65 -4.41 -6.91
N PRO A 165 -5.72 -4.89 -6.24
CA PRO A 165 -6.33 -6.17 -6.58
C PRO A 165 -6.87 -6.21 -8.01
N ARG A 166 -7.28 -5.07 -8.56
CA ARG A 166 -7.84 -4.98 -9.91
C ARG A 166 -6.81 -5.16 -11.00
N ILE A 167 -5.54 -4.79 -10.77
CA ILE A 167 -4.44 -5.15 -11.68
C ILE A 167 -4.30 -6.68 -11.76
N PHE A 168 -4.32 -7.37 -10.62
CA PHE A 168 -4.27 -8.83 -10.59
C PHE A 168 -5.48 -9.48 -11.29
N MET A 169 -6.68 -8.96 -11.05
CA MET A 169 -7.89 -9.43 -11.74
C MET A 169 -7.83 -9.19 -13.25
N ALA A 170 -7.38 -8.02 -13.68
CA ALA A 170 -7.31 -7.65 -15.10
C ALA A 170 -6.39 -8.60 -15.88
N VAL A 171 -5.20 -8.86 -15.38
CA VAL A 171 -4.25 -9.77 -16.02
C VAL A 171 -4.77 -11.20 -16.01
N ARG A 172 -5.35 -11.68 -14.91
CA ARG A 172 -5.87 -13.04 -14.81
C ARG A 172 -7.10 -13.30 -15.70
N ARG A 173 -7.95 -12.28 -15.86
CA ARG A 173 -9.12 -12.31 -16.75
C ARG A 173 -8.79 -11.95 -18.20
N GLU A 174 -7.55 -11.60 -18.50
CA GLU A 174 -7.12 -11.05 -19.80
C GLU A 174 -8.05 -9.90 -20.27
N SER A 175 -8.34 -8.97 -19.35
CA SER A 175 -9.32 -7.89 -19.58
C SER A 175 -8.94 -6.61 -18.84
N ARG A 176 -8.93 -5.47 -19.54
CA ARG A 176 -8.62 -4.17 -18.95
C ARG A 176 -9.71 -3.64 -18.00
N TYR A 177 -10.94 -4.10 -18.12
CA TYR A 177 -12.09 -3.50 -17.45
C TYR A 177 -11.94 -3.31 -15.93
N PRO A 178 -11.39 -4.26 -15.15
CA PRO A 178 -11.22 -4.03 -13.71
C PRO A 178 -10.36 -2.80 -13.39
N VAL A 179 -9.32 -2.54 -14.17
CA VAL A 179 -8.44 -1.36 -14.00
C VAL A 179 -9.11 -0.10 -14.53
N SER A 180 -9.70 -0.15 -15.73
CA SER A 180 -10.39 1.00 -16.35
C SER A 180 -11.54 1.50 -15.47
N GLU A 181 -12.35 0.60 -14.91
CA GLU A 181 -13.48 0.96 -14.07
C GLU A 181 -13.07 1.65 -12.76
N ILE A 182 -12.05 1.14 -12.08
CA ILE A 182 -11.63 1.75 -10.81
C ILE A 182 -10.95 3.10 -11.03
N LEU A 183 -10.17 3.24 -12.10
CA LEU A 183 -9.56 4.52 -12.45
C LEU A 183 -10.61 5.56 -12.85
N ALA A 184 -11.66 5.14 -13.58
CA ALA A 184 -12.77 6.03 -13.94
C ALA A 184 -13.60 6.49 -12.72
N LYS A 185 -13.65 5.69 -11.64
CA LYS A 185 -14.32 6.03 -10.38
C LYS A 185 -13.43 6.81 -9.42
N THR A 186 -12.13 6.88 -9.68
CA THR A 186 -11.19 7.60 -8.81
C THR A 186 -11.41 9.11 -8.95
N PRO A 187 -11.75 9.82 -7.85
CA PRO A 187 -11.98 11.26 -7.89
C PRO A 187 -10.71 12.05 -8.24
N ALA A 188 -10.90 13.25 -8.74
CA ALA A 188 -9.80 14.20 -8.88
C ALA A 188 -9.29 14.65 -7.51
N ILE A 189 -7.97 14.82 -7.40
CA ILE A 189 -7.29 15.26 -6.18
C ILE A 189 -6.64 16.62 -6.40
N PRO A 190 -6.31 17.39 -5.35
CA PRO A 190 -5.55 18.63 -5.50
C PRO A 190 -4.25 18.41 -6.25
N SER A 191 -3.85 19.37 -7.08
CA SER A 191 -2.66 19.26 -7.95
C SER A 191 -1.33 19.13 -7.18
N SER A 192 -1.30 19.54 -5.92
CA SER A 192 -0.19 19.38 -4.99
C SER A 192 -0.15 18.00 -4.31
N CYS A 193 -1.19 17.18 -4.51
CA CYS A 193 -1.34 15.88 -3.90
C CYS A 193 -1.11 14.77 -4.91
N GLN A 194 -0.87 13.54 -4.41
CA GLN A 194 -0.63 12.39 -5.28
C GLN A 194 -1.13 11.08 -4.68
N TRP A 195 -1.72 10.22 -5.51
CA TRP A 195 -1.98 8.84 -5.16
C TRP A 195 -0.67 8.03 -5.05
N GLY A 196 -0.55 7.21 -4.02
CA GLY A 196 0.48 6.16 -3.93
C GLY A 196 -0.06 4.85 -4.49
N ILE A 197 0.53 4.35 -5.57
CA ILE A 197 0.14 3.06 -6.18
C ILE A 197 1.19 2.00 -5.90
N PHE A 198 0.76 0.77 -5.69
CA PHE A 198 1.63 -0.34 -5.34
C PHE A 198 1.03 -1.68 -5.78
N LEU A 199 1.87 -2.69 -5.96
CA LEU A 199 1.46 -4.06 -6.27
C LEU A 199 1.40 -4.92 -5.01
N ARG A 200 2.43 -4.80 -4.19
CA ARG A 200 2.58 -5.49 -2.91
C ARG A 200 3.20 -4.55 -1.88
N ASN A 201 2.97 -4.90 -0.61
CA ASN A 201 3.56 -4.24 0.55
C ASN A 201 3.87 -5.26 1.65
N HIS A 202 4.14 -4.81 2.87
CA HIS A 202 4.43 -5.63 4.04
C HIS A 202 3.19 -6.31 4.66
N ASP A 203 2.01 -6.02 4.16
CA ASP A 203 0.74 -6.61 4.59
C ASP A 203 0.16 -7.56 3.51
N GLU A 204 -1.01 -8.11 3.76
CA GLU A 204 -1.75 -8.88 2.77
C GLU A 204 -2.15 -8.03 1.56
N LEU A 205 -2.28 -8.66 0.41
CA LEU A 205 -3.03 -8.11 -0.73
C LEU A 205 -4.49 -8.05 -0.29
N THR A 206 -4.93 -6.90 0.20
CA THR A 206 -6.27 -6.74 0.75
C THR A 206 -7.35 -6.91 -0.31
N LEU A 207 -8.43 -7.58 0.06
CA LEU A 207 -9.63 -7.80 -0.74
C LEU A 207 -10.87 -7.19 -0.05
N GLU A 208 -10.67 -6.18 0.80
CA GLU A 208 -11.78 -5.47 1.44
C GLU A 208 -12.53 -4.56 0.46
N MET A 209 -11.80 -3.90 -0.47
CA MET A 209 -12.36 -2.97 -1.45
C MET A 209 -12.64 -3.64 -2.79
N VAL A 210 -13.21 -4.85 -2.75
CA VAL A 210 -13.73 -5.60 -3.89
C VAL A 210 -15.08 -6.20 -3.53
N THR A 211 -15.87 -6.62 -4.53
CA THR A 211 -17.13 -7.34 -4.27
C THR A 211 -16.86 -8.75 -3.74
N ASP A 212 -17.90 -9.40 -3.18
CA ASP A 212 -17.77 -10.78 -2.67
C ASP A 212 -17.41 -11.76 -3.80
N GLU A 213 -18.01 -11.59 -5.00
CA GLU A 213 -17.67 -12.40 -6.17
C GLU A 213 -16.23 -12.17 -6.65
N GLU A 214 -15.75 -10.93 -6.62
CA GLU A 214 -14.35 -10.62 -6.93
C GLU A 214 -13.41 -11.23 -5.91
N ARG A 215 -13.75 -11.20 -4.63
CA ARG A 215 -12.98 -11.81 -3.54
C ARG A 215 -12.87 -13.32 -3.71
N ASP A 216 -14.00 -13.99 -3.96
CA ASP A 216 -14.02 -15.43 -4.18
C ASP A 216 -13.19 -15.82 -5.41
N TYR A 217 -13.28 -15.04 -6.49
CA TYR A 217 -12.46 -15.21 -7.68
C TYR A 217 -10.97 -15.07 -7.34
N MET A 218 -10.58 -14.03 -6.63
CA MET A 218 -9.19 -13.80 -6.24
C MET A 218 -8.63 -14.94 -5.38
N TYR A 219 -9.42 -15.44 -4.42
CA TYR A 219 -9.02 -16.58 -3.61
C TYR A 219 -8.86 -17.87 -4.44
N ALA A 220 -9.77 -18.11 -5.37
CA ALA A 220 -9.71 -19.28 -6.24
C ALA A 220 -8.47 -19.27 -7.16
N GLU A 221 -8.09 -18.09 -7.64
CA GLU A 221 -6.97 -17.93 -8.57
C GLU A 221 -5.60 -17.85 -7.86
N TYR A 222 -5.51 -17.09 -6.76
CA TYR A 222 -4.24 -16.69 -6.17
C TYR A 222 -3.95 -17.27 -4.78
N ALA A 223 -4.95 -17.84 -4.10
CA ALA A 223 -4.83 -18.34 -2.72
C ALA A 223 -5.55 -19.67 -2.51
N LYS A 224 -5.21 -20.65 -3.33
CA LYS A 224 -5.79 -22.02 -3.29
C LYS A 224 -5.49 -22.75 -1.98
N ASP A 225 -4.33 -22.52 -1.39
CA ASP A 225 -3.98 -23.00 -0.05
C ASP A 225 -4.45 -21.97 0.99
N PRO A 226 -5.21 -22.39 2.03
CA PRO A 226 -5.65 -21.49 3.10
C PRO A 226 -4.50 -20.72 3.77
N ARG A 227 -3.30 -21.30 3.85
CA ARG A 227 -2.10 -20.64 4.41
C ARG A 227 -1.64 -19.43 3.59
N MET A 228 -2.11 -19.26 2.36
CA MET A 228 -1.86 -18.08 1.53
C MET A 228 -2.77 -16.92 1.90
N ARG A 229 -3.76 -17.12 2.78
CA ARG A 229 -4.73 -16.10 3.21
C ARG A 229 -4.35 -15.53 4.57
N ALA A 230 -4.70 -14.28 4.80
CA ALA A 230 -4.66 -13.62 6.10
C ALA A 230 -5.75 -12.56 6.12
N ASN A 231 -6.55 -12.51 7.19
CA ASN A 231 -7.69 -11.61 7.31
C ASN A 231 -8.57 -11.65 6.04
N ILE A 232 -8.87 -10.50 5.44
CA ILE A 232 -9.60 -10.41 4.18
C ILE A 232 -8.58 -10.11 3.04
N GLY A 233 -7.64 -11.06 2.82
CA GLY A 233 -6.60 -10.85 1.82
C GLY A 233 -5.68 -12.03 1.56
N ILE A 234 -4.65 -11.78 0.76
CA ILE A 234 -3.70 -12.79 0.28
C ILE A 234 -2.28 -12.39 0.70
N ARG A 235 -1.65 -13.19 1.57
CA ARG A 235 -0.28 -12.96 2.06
C ARG A 235 0.76 -13.66 1.19
N ARG A 236 0.91 -13.19 -0.04
CA ARG A 236 1.90 -13.66 -1.02
C ARG A 236 2.69 -12.49 -1.59
N ARG A 237 3.94 -12.71 -1.97
CA ARG A 237 4.75 -11.75 -2.72
C ARG A 237 4.42 -11.75 -4.21
N LEU A 238 4.88 -10.74 -4.96
CA LEU A 238 4.59 -10.56 -6.38
C LEU A 238 5.01 -11.78 -7.22
N ALA A 239 6.27 -12.21 -7.12
CA ALA A 239 6.77 -13.30 -7.96
C ALA A 239 6.00 -14.63 -7.75
N PRO A 240 5.71 -15.08 -6.51
CA PRO A 240 4.88 -16.26 -6.29
C PRO A 240 3.42 -16.10 -6.73
N LEU A 241 2.84 -14.91 -6.68
CA LEU A 241 1.49 -14.65 -7.20
C LEU A 241 1.42 -14.83 -8.72
N LEU A 242 2.53 -14.59 -9.40
CA LEU A 242 2.66 -14.67 -10.85
C LEU A 242 3.40 -15.93 -11.33
N ASP A 243 3.44 -16.99 -10.51
CA ASP A 243 4.09 -18.26 -10.81
C ASP A 243 5.57 -18.11 -11.29
N ASN A 244 6.23 -17.05 -10.82
CA ASN A 244 7.58 -16.64 -11.24
C ASN A 244 7.71 -16.41 -12.76
N ASP A 245 6.61 -16.10 -13.44
CA ASP A 245 6.61 -15.76 -14.86
C ASP A 245 7.21 -14.35 -15.06
N ARG A 246 8.38 -14.31 -15.67
CA ARG A 246 9.14 -13.10 -15.90
C ARG A 246 8.35 -12.05 -16.70
N ASN A 247 7.63 -12.46 -17.73
CA ASN A 247 6.86 -11.55 -18.58
C ASN A 247 5.72 -10.91 -17.82
N GLN A 248 5.04 -11.69 -16.96
CA GLN A 248 3.99 -11.15 -16.10
C GLN A 248 4.54 -10.18 -15.05
N ILE A 249 5.68 -10.50 -14.39
CA ILE A 249 6.31 -9.60 -13.42
C ILE A 249 6.70 -8.27 -14.09
N GLU A 250 7.25 -8.31 -15.30
CA GLU A 250 7.58 -7.11 -16.08
C GLU A 250 6.33 -6.31 -16.45
N LEU A 251 5.25 -6.97 -16.90
CA LEU A 251 3.97 -6.32 -17.21
C LEU A 251 3.40 -5.60 -15.97
N PHE A 252 3.35 -6.26 -14.82
CA PHE A 252 2.86 -5.66 -13.58
C PHE A 252 3.70 -4.45 -13.17
N THR A 253 5.02 -4.57 -13.24
CA THR A 253 5.95 -3.49 -12.91
C THR A 253 5.83 -2.33 -13.91
N ALA A 254 5.66 -2.61 -15.20
CA ALA A 254 5.43 -1.59 -16.22
C ALA A 254 4.12 -0.83 -15.99
N LEU A 255 3.04 -1.54 -15.63
CA LEU A 255 1.77 -0.91 -15.23
C LEU A 255 1.97 -0.02 -14.01
N LEU A 256 2.60 -0.52 -12.95
CA LEU A 256 2.90 0.25 -11.74
C LEU A 256 3.64 1.55 -12.06
N LEU A 257 4.63 1.49 -12.96
CA LEU A 257 5.47 2.63 -13.30
C LEU A 257 4.86 3.58 -14.34
N SER A 258 3.76 3.20 -15.00
CA SER A 258 3.12 4.01 -16.05
C SER A 258 1.74 4.56 -15.66
N LEU A 259 0.99 3.90 -14.77
CA LEU A 259 -0.30 4.38 -14.28
C LEU A 259 -0.18 5.72 -13.51
N PRO A 260 -1.29 6.49 -13.38
CA PRO A 260 -1.29 7.72 -12.62
C PRO A 260 -1.04 7.45 -11.13
N GLY A 261 -0.13 8.21 -10.53
CA GLY A 261 0.26 8.06 -9.13
C GLY A 261 1.77 7.91 -8.96
N SER A 262 2.24 7.96 -7.72
CA SER A 262 3.62 7.65 -7.34
C SER A 262 3.76 6.16 -7.08
N PRO A 263 4.62 5.45 -7.81
CA PRO A 263 4.81 4.02 -7.63
C PRO A 263 5.60 3.74 -6.36
N ILE A 264 5.12 2.79 -5.57
CA ILE A 264 5.78 2.30 -4.37
C ILE A 264 6.16 0.85 -4.61
N LEU A 265 7.46 0.58 -4.59
CA LEU A 265 8.05 -0.75 -4.77
C LEU A 265 8.24 -1.41 -3.41
N TYR A 266 7.85 -2.67 -3.30
CA TYR A 266 8.14 -3.46 -2.11
C TYR A 266 9.51 -4.14 -2.27
N TYR A 267 10.35 -4.07 -1.22
CA TYR A 267 11.71 -4.63 -1.27
C TYR A 267 11.70 -6.09 -1.70
N GLY A 268 12.62 -6.46 -2.57
CA GLY A 268 12.79 -7.82 -3.08
C GLY A 268 11.94 -8.14 -4.30
N ASP A 269 10.91 -7.33 -4.65
CA ASP A 269 10.13 -7.56 -5.87
C ASP A 269 11.02 -7.35 -7.11
N GLU A 270 12.00 -6.44 -7.04
CA GLU A 270 12.97 -6.13 -8.08
C GLU A 270 13.96 -7.28 -8.39
N ILE A 271 14.05 -8.26 -7.51
CA ILE A 271 14.85 -9.48 -7.73
C ILE A 271 13.99 -10.75 -7.85
N GLY A 272 12.67 -10.62 -7.80
CA GLY A 272 11.76 -11.76 -7.84
C GLY A 272 11.76 -12.59 -6.54
N MET A 273 11.90 -11.92 -5.38
CA MET A 273 11.94 -12.58 -4.09
C MET A 273 10.63 -13.32 -3.78
N GLY A 274 10.74 -14.51 -3.23
CA GLY A 274 9.60 -15.33 -2.81
C GLY A 274 9.08 -15.02 -1.41
N ASP A 275 8.12 -15.84 -0.97
CA ASP A 275 7.52 -15.79 0.36
C ASP A 275 7.58 -17.13 1.09
N ASN A 276 7.17 -17.15 2.36
CA ASN A 276 7.09 -18.36 3.17
C ASN A 276 5.72 -18.49 3.83
N ILE A 277 4.78 -19.18 3.16
CA ILE A 277 3.39 -19.35 3.62
C ILE A 277 3.25 -20.15 4.92
N TRP A 278 4.33 -20.74 5.45
CA TRP A 278 4.33 -21.48 6.70
C TRP A 278 4.49 -20.58 7.93
N LEU A 279 4.90 -19.33 7.73
CA LEU A 279 4.97 -18.34 8.80
C LEU A 279 3.56 -17.81 9.12
N GLY A 280 3.36 -17.43 10.38
CA GLY A 280 2.09 -16.86 10.84
C GLY A 280 1.86 -15.43 10.36
N ASP A 281 0.66 -14.90 10.57
CA ASP A 281 0.28 -13.53 10.23
C ASP A 281 0.75 -13.13 8.83
N ARG A 282 1.26 -11.93 8.66
CA ARG A 282 1.85 -11.38 7.43
C ARG A 282 3.37 -11.60 7.34
N ASP A 283 3.97 -12.31 8.28
CA ASP A 283 5.40 -12.62 8.32
C ASP A 283 5.87 -13.40 7.09
N ALA A 284 4.95 -14.10 6.43
CA ALA A 284 5.20 -14.76 5.15
C ALA A 284 5.88 -13.87 4.12
N VAL A 285 5.53 -12.57 4.08
CA VAL A 285 6.05 -11.59 3.11
C VAL A 285 7.10 -10.64 3.70
N ARG A 286 7.47 -10.80 4.98
CA ARG A 286 8.38 -9.91 5.73
C ARG A 286 9.75 -10.51 6.00
N THR A 287 10.11 -11.58 5.31
CA THR A 287 11.39 -12.29 5.49
C THR A 287 12.58 -11.40 5.13
N PRO A 288 13.79 -11.69 5.66
CA PRO A 288 15.00 -10.90 5.39
C PRO A 288 15.29 -10.71 3.90
N MET A 289 15.70 -9.50 3.50
CA MET A 289 16.16 -9.22 2.14
C MET A 289 17.32 -10.11 1.75
N GLN A 290 17.30 -10.61 0.52
CA GLN A 290 18.28 -11.55 -0.03
C GLN A 290 19.40 -10.79 -0.77
N TRP A 291 20.47 -10.44 -0.06
CA TRP A 291 21.60 -9.65 -0.61
C TRP A 291 22.62 -10.51 -1.34
N THR A 292 23.04 -11.62 -0.71
CA THR A 292 24.08 -12.51 -1.23
C THR A 292 23.71 -13.98 -1.03
N PRO A 293 24.39 -14.93 -1.68
CA PRO A 293 24.20 -16.36 -1.44
C PRO A 293 24.79 -16.84 -0.09
N ASP A 294 25.39 -15.96 0.69
CA ASP A 294 26.06 -16.28 1.95
C ASP A 294 25.07 -16.50 3.11
N ARG A 295 25.62 -16.80 4.28
CA ARG A 295 24.88 -17.00 5.53
C ARG A 295 23.88 -15.87 5.78
N ASN A 296 22.66 -16.24 6.16
CA ASN A 296 21.55 -15.32 6.40
C ASN A 296 21.22 -14.42 5.20
N ALA A 297 21.50 -14.91 3.99
CA ALA A 297 21.30 -14.14 2.75
C ALA A 297 22.11 -12.81 2.70
N GLY A 298 23.23 -12.72 3.44
CA GLY A 298 23.99 -11.47 3.59
C GLY A 298 23.26 -10.38 4.40
N PHE A 299 22.07 -10.67 4.94
CA PHE A 299 21.26 -9.71 5.70
C PHE A 299 21.86 -9.40 7.08
N SER A 300 22.41 -10.42 7.75
CA SER A 300 22.95 -10.30 9.09
C SER A 300 24.09 -11.28 9.33
N SER A 301 25.09 -10.87 10.11
CA SER A 301 26.19 -11.73 10.56
C SER A 301 25.85 -12.58 11.81
N CYS A 302 24.65 -12.43 12.39
CA CYS A 302 24.24 -13.13 13.58
C CYS A 302 24.11 -14.66 13.34
N ASP A 303 23.95 -15.43 14.43
CA ASP A 303 23.54 -16.83 14.32
C ASP A 303 22.14 -16.92 13.64
N PRO A 304 21.91 -17.82 12.66
CA PRO A 304 20.61 -17.93 11.99
C PRO A 304 19.42 -18.08 12.92
N GLY A 305 19.61 -18.76 14.06
CA GLY A 305 18.57 -18.91 15.09
C GLY A 305 18.22 -17.61 15.84
N ARG A 306 18.95 -16.51 15.60
CA ARG A 306 18.70 -15.18 16.18
C ARG A 306 18.01 -14.21 15.21
N LEU A 307 17.78 -14.61 13.97
CA LEU A 307 16.94 -13.84 13.05
C LEU A 307 15.50 -13.79 13.58
N SER A 308 14.87 -12.63 13.51
CA SER A 308 13.45 -12.49 13.90
C SER A 308 12.55 -13.32 13.01
N LEU A 309 12.87 -13.38 11.70
CA LEU A 309 12.21 -14.23 10.72
C LEU A 309 13.27 -15.00 9.93
N PRO A 310 13.00 -16.25 9.52
CA PRO A 310 13.94 -17.06 8.75
C PRO A 310 14.10 -16.53 7.34
N THR A 311 15.25 -16.79 6.72
CA THR A 311 15.46 -16.58 5.28
C THR A 311 14.63 -17.57 4.44
N ILE A 312 14.34 -17.23 3.19
CA ILE A 312 13.68 -18.14 2.24
C ILE A 312 14.65 -19.25 1.82
N MET A 313 14.22 -20.50 2.00
CA MET A 313 15.00 -21.72 1.69
C MET A 313 14.36 -22.57 0.57
N ASP A 314 13.44 -21.99 -0.17
CA ASP A 314 12.75 -22.62 -1.29
C ASP A 314 13.72 -22.86 -2.47
N PRO A 315 13.61 -23.99 -3.22
CA PRO A 315 14.48 -24.25 -4.37
C PRO A 315 14.41 -23.22 -5.49
N VAL A 316 13.28 -22.52 -5.65
CA VAL A 316 13.08 -21.49 -6.68
C VAL A 316 13.45 -20.11 -6.16
N TYR A 317 13.02 -19.78 -4.95
CA TYR A 317 13.11 -18.43 -4.37
C TYR A 317 14.20 -18.30 -3.31
N GLY A 318 14.90 -19.38 -2.96
CA GLY A 318 15.93 -19.38 -1.94
C GLY A 318 17.07 -18.41 -2.24
N TYR A 319 17.63 -17.81 -1.20
CA TYR A 319 18.66 -16.77 -1.32
C TYR A 319 19.94 -17.25 -2.01
N GLN A 320 20.19 -18.56 -2.10
CA GLN A 320 21.33 -19.11 -2.86
C GLN A 320 21.19 -18.88 -4.37
N VAL A 321 19.96 -18.72 -4.85
CA VAL A 321 19.65 -18.55 -6.29
C VAL A 321 19.14 -17.12 -6.55
N THR A 322 18.18 -16.66 -5.73
CA THR A 322 17.54 -15.36 -5.87
C THR A 322 18.17 -14.37 -4.88
N ASN A 323 19.05 -13.50 -5.34
CA ASN A 323 19.72 -12.50 -4.50
C ASN A 323 20.22 -11.30 -5.32
N VAL A 324 20.52 -10.20 -4.64
CA VAL A 324 20.99 -8.97 -5.29
C VAL A 324 22.31 -9.17 -6.02
N GLU A 325 23.28 -9.86 -5.42
CA GLU A 325 24.61 -10.07 -6.00
C GLU A 325 24.52 -10.80 -7.35
N ALA A 326 23.75 -11.90 -7.40
CA ALA A 326 23.50 -12.64 -8.64
C ALA A 326 22.74 -11.77 -9.67
N SER A 327 21.75 -11.01 -9.24
CA SER A 327 20.98 -10.11 -10.10
C SER A 327 21.84 -8.98 -10.68
N MET A 328 22.75 -8.40 -9.89
CA MET A 328 23.68 -7.36 -10.33
C MET A 328 24.69 -7.87 -11.36
N SER A 329 25.10 -9.13 -11.25
CA SER A 329 26.06 -9.73 -12.19
C SER A 329 25.44 -10.15 -13.53
N SER A 330 24.12 -10.20 -13.65
CA SER A 330 23.38 -10.58 -14.87
C SER A 330 22.75 -9.37 -15.56
N PRO A 331 23.24 -8.91 -16.72
CA PRO A 331 22.70 -7.73 -17.41
C PRO A 331 21.22 -7.86 -17.83
N SER A 332 20.71 -9.07 -17.98
CA SER A 332 19.33 -9.37 -18.34
C SER A 332 18.42 -9.63 -17.12
N SER A 333 18.92 -9.42 -15.89
CA SER A 333 18.15 -9.66 -14.67
C SER A 333 16.93 -8.74 -14.56
N LEU A 334 15.96 -9.16 -13.74
CA LEU A 334 14.79 -8.34 -13.39
C LEU A 334 15.23 -7.01 -12.74
N LEU A 335 16.26 -7.04 -11.90
CA LEU A 335 16.82 -5.87 -11.27
C LEU A 335 17.27 -4.81 -12.29
N HIS A 336 18.05 -5.21 -13.29
CA HIS A 336 18.50 -4.29 -14.33
C HIS A 336 17.35 -3.79 -15.22
N TRP A 337 16.37 -4.65 -15.49
CA TRP A 337 15.17 -4.24 -16.23
C TRP A 337 14.37 -3.20 -15.42
N THR A 338 14.11 -3.46 -14.14
CA THR A 338 13.40 -2.52 -13.24
C THR A 338 14.13 -1.17 -13.14
N ARG A 339 15.48 -1.19 -13.04
CA ARG A 339 16.28 0.04 -13.06
C ARG A 339 16.07 0.85 -14.33
N ARG A 340 16.09 0.19 -15.50
CA ARG A 340 15.82 0.89 -16.78
C ARG A 340 14.42 1.51 -16.80
N MET A 341 13.40 0.79 -16.33
CA MET A 341 12.03 1.31 -16.25
C MET A 341 11.92 2.54 -15.35
N ILE A 342 12.57 2.51 -14.20
CA ILE A 342 12.63 3.66 -13.27
C ILE A 342 13.34 4.83 -13.94
N GLU A 343 14.43 4.60 -14.67
CA GLU A 343 15.15 5.63 -15.38
C GLU A 343 14.30 6.27 -16.48
N ILE A 344 13.60 5.48 -17.28
CA ILE A 344 12.65 5.98 -18.29
C ILE A 344 11.59 6.86 -17.63
N ARG A 345 11.00 6.41 -16.51
CA ARG A 345 10.00 7.19 -15.78
C ARG A 345 10.58 8.53 -15.28
N LYS A 346 11.81 8.56 -14.78
CA LYS A 346 12.47 9.78 -14.30
C LYS A 346 12.80 10.76 -15.41
N GLN A 347 13.08 10.26 -16.61
CA GLN A 347 13.41 11.10 -17.77
C GLN A 347 12.18 11.70 -18.45
N ASN A 348 10.97 11.21 -18.15
CA ASN A 348 9.72 11.69 -18.76
C ASN A 348 8.78 12.20 -17.65
N GLU A 349 8.68 13.53 -17.52
CA GLU A 349 7.88 14.19 -16.47
C GLU A 349 6.39 13.82 -16.55
N ALA A 350 5.89 13.46 -17.73
CA ALA A 350 4.51 13.05 -17.94
C ALA A 350 4.08 11.88 -17.04
N PHE A 351 4.96 10.96 -16.65
CA PHE A 351 4.63 9.87 -15.74
C PHE A 351 4.35 10.34 -14.30
N GLY A 352 5.05 11.38 -13.85
CA GLY A 352 4.90 11.91 -12.50
C GLY A 352 3.83 12.98 -12.39
N LEU A 353 3.83 13.92 -13.31
CA LEU A 353 3.04 15.17 -13.27
C LEU A 353 1.92 15.22 -14.31
N GLY A 354 1.92 14.26 -15.26
CA GLY A 354 1.02 14.28 -16.40
C GLY A 354 -0.40 13.81 -16.10
N SER A 355 -1.32 14.29 -16.94
CA SER A 355 -2.68 13.77 -17.00
C SER A 355 -2.70 12.29 -17.40
N TYR A 356 -3.81 11.63 -17.14
CA TYR A 356 -4.11 10.28 -17.61
C TYR A 356 -5.35 10.34 -18.50
N THR A 357 -5.24 9.80 -19.70
CA THR A 357 -6.37 9.69 -20.63
C THR A 357 -6.38 8.30 -21.23
N GLU A 358 -7.34 7.45 -20.83
CA GLU A 358 -7.50 6.13 -21.45
C GLU A 358 -8.03 6.27 -22.86
N LEU A 359 -7.40 5.57 -23.80
CA LEU A 359 -7.81 5.51 -25.19
C LEU A 359 -8.74 4.32 -25.43
N PRO A 360 -9.83 4.48 -26.20
CA PRO A 360 -10.63 3.37 -26.65
C PRO A 360 -9.75 2.37 -27.42
N SER A 361 -9.73 1.13 -26.96
CA SER A 361 -9.05 0.01 -27.63
C SER A 361 -10.10 -0.93 -28.21
N SER A 362 -9.89 -1.38 -29.45
CA SER A 362 -10.75 -2.38 -30.10
C SER A 362 -10.68 -3.76 -29.42
N ASN A 363 -9.63 -4.00 -28.62
CA ASN A 363 -9.39 -5.27 -27.92
C ASN A 363 -9.54 -5.13 -26.40
N PRO A 364 -10.45 -5.87 -25.74
CA PRO A 364 -10.66 -5.81 -24.30
C PRO A 364 -9.45 -6.26 -23.47
N ALA A 365 -8.53 -7.07 -24.05
CA ALA A 365 -7.32 -7.50 -23.38
C ALA A 365 -6.18 -6.45 -23.42
N VAL A 366 -6.38 -5.33 -24.11
CA VAL A 366 -5.37 -4.29 -24.24
C VAL A 366 -5.86 -3.01 -23.59
N ILE A 367 -5.09 -2.49 -22.62
CA ILE A 367 -5.27 -1.13 -22.11
C ILE A 367 -4.29 -0.20 -22.81
N ALA A 368 -4.79 0.93 -23.29
CA ALA A 368 -3.98 1.97 -23.89
C ALA A 368 -4.36 3.33 -23.27
N PHE A 369 -3.36 4.11 -22.92
CA PHE A 369 -3.58 5.44 -22.35
C PHE A 369 -2.45 6.40 -22.66
N LEU A 370 -2.77 7.67 -22.60
CA LEU A 370 -1.81 8.77 -22.73
C LEU A 370 -1.44 9.31 -21.34
N ARG A 371 -0.18 9.66 -21.20
CA ARG A 371 0.34 10.53 -20.14
C ARG A 371 0.86 11.79 -20.81
N GLU A 372 0.35 12.94 -20.38
CA GLU A 372 0.67 14.22 -21.02
C GLU A 372 1.02 15.29 -19.99
N TYR A 373 2.18 15.91 -20.15
CA TYR A 373 2.62 17.03 -19.33
C TYR A 373 3.45 18.00 -20.20
N LYS A 374 2.96 19.22 -20.39
CA LYS A 374 3.59 20.22 -21.30
C LYS A 374 3.79 19.62 -22.71
N ASP A 375 5.04 19.54 -23.16
CA ASP A 375 5.40 18.98 -24.47
C ASP A 375 5.71 17.47 -24.42
N ASP A 376 5.75 16.89 -23.21
CA ASP A 376 6.00 15.47 -22.99
C ASP A 376 4.70 14.66 -23.14
N LEU A 377 4.65 13.79 -24.13
CA LEU A 377 3.50 12.93 -24.45
C LEU A 377 3.96 11.49 -24.57
N VAL A 378 3.45 10.64 -23.70
CA VAL A 378 3.77 9.21 -23.70
C VAL A 378 2.52 8.39 -23.94
N LEU A 379 2.55 7.52 -24.96
CA LEU A 379 1.55 6.48 -25.20
C LEU A 379 2.00 5.19 -24.51
N CYS A 380 1.19 4.71 -23.57
CA CYS A 380 1.37 3.44 -22.90
C CYS A 380 0.37 2.42 -23.44
N VAL A 381 0.86 1.24 -23.83
CA VAL A 381 0.02 0.14 -24.34
C VAL A 381 0.44 -1.13 -23.62
N HIS A 382 -0.50 -1.76 -22.91
CA HIS A 382 -0.24 -3.00 -22.17
C HIS A 382 -1.22 -4.09 -22.60
N ASN A 383 -0.67 -5.26 -22.92
CA ASN A 383 -1.43 -6.44 -23.27
C ASN A 383 -1.55 -7.36 -22.05
N PHE A 384 -2.78 -7.55 -21.56
CA PHE A 384 -3.08 -8.43 -20.41
C PHE A 384 -3.20 -9.90 -20.78
N SER A 385 -3.28 -10.22 -22.10
CA SER A 385 -3.32 -11.61 -22.56
C SER A 385 -1.93 -12.21 -22.59
N ARG A 386 -1.85 -13.52 -22.33
CA ARG A 386 -0.64 -14.32 -22.53
C ARG A 386 -0.29 -14.54 -24.01
N PHE A 387 -1.14 -14.09 -24.90
CA PHE A 387 -0.94 -14.19 -26.36
C PHE A 387 -0.82 -12.80 -26.97
N ALA A 388 -0.10 -12.71 -28.09
CA ALA A 388 -0.07 -11.47 -28.87
C ALA A 388 -1.49 -11.07 -29.30
N GLN A 389 -1.85 -9.82 -29.09
CA GLN A 389 -3.20 -9.31 -29.34
C GLN A 389 -3.13 -8.10 -30.29
N PRO A 390 -3.85 -8.13 -31.43
CA PRO A 390 -3.99 -6.95 -32.25
C PRO A 390 -4.90 -5.94 -31.58
N THR A 391 -4.59 -4.65 -31.75
CA THR A 391 -5.48 -3.57 -31.33
C THR A 391 -5.41 -2.42 -32.29
N GLU A 392 -6.50 -1.68 -32.41
CA GLU A 392 -6.59 -0.43 -33.16
C GLU A 392 -6.82 0.71 -32.17
N LEU A 393 -6.07 1.78 -32.31
CA LEU A 393 -6.16 3.00 -31.53
C LEU A 393 -6.37 4.20 -32.48
N ASP A 394 -7.30 5.09 -32.14
CA ASP A 394 -7.45 6.34 -32.86
C ASP A 394 -6.43 7.37 -32.35
N LEU A 395 -5.45 7.68 -33.17
CA LEU A 395 -4.39 8.62 -32.90
C LEU A 395 -4.39 9.81 -33.87
N GLN A 396 -5.51 10.09 -34.56
CA GLN A 396 -5.62 11.17 -35.58
C GLN A 396 -5.22 12.54 -35.04
N THR A 397 -5.48 12.82 -33.75
CA THR A 397 -5.06 14.07 -33.09
C THR A 397 -3.55 14.28 -33.07
N PHE A 398 -2.76 13.22 -33.31
CA PHE A 398 -1.30 13.23 -33.31
C PHE A 398 -0.70 13.05 -34.71
N ASP A 399 -1.52 13.25 -35.75
CA ASP A 399 -1.06 13.14 -37.13
C ASP A 399 0.16 14.06 -37.37
N GLY A 400 1.18 13.50 -38.06
CA GLY A 400 2.47 14.16 -38.29
C GLY A 400 3.50 14.03 -37.15
N ARG A 401 3.17 13.45 -35.99
CA ARG A 401 4.16 13.09 -34.97
C ARG A 401 4.78 11.74 -35.27
N HIS A 402 6.06 11.59 -34.91
CA HIS A 402 6.79 10.33 -35.05
C HIS A 402 7.00 9.72 -33.66
N PRO A 403 6.42 8.54 -33.37
CA PRO A 403 6.64 7.87 -32.10
C PRO A 403 8.09 7.39 -31.98
N VAL A 404 8.65 7.53 -30.78
CA VAL A 404 9.93 6.96 -30.38
C VAL A 404 9.66 5.90 -29.30
N GLU A 405 10.12 4.67 -29.57
CA GLU A 405 9.97 3.61 -28.58
C GLU A 405 10.89 3.87 -27.38
N LEU A 406 10.31 3.95 -26.20
CA LEU A 406 11.04 4.09 -24.94
C LEU A 406 11.42 2.73 -24.37
N ILE A 407 10.49 1.77 -24.44
CA ILE A 407 10.72 0.36 -24.08
C ILE A 407 9.70 -0.51 -24.82
N GLY A 408 10.17 -1.56 -25.43
CA GLY A 408 9.37 -2.59 -26.08
C GLY A 408 9.64 -3.97 -25.47
N GLY A 409 8.63 -4.85 -25.54
CA GLY A 409 8.69 -6.23 -25.06
C GLY A 409 9.09 -7.20 -26.15
#